data_563e334af2564aabf859822f9e1fb309
#
_entry.id   563e334af2564aabf859822f9e1fb309
#
_cell.length_a   1.000
_cell.length_b   1.000
_cell.length_c   1.000
_cell.angle_alpha   90.00
_cell.angle_beta   90.00
_cell.angle_gamma   90.00
#
_symmetry.space_group_name_H-M   'P 1'
#
loop_
_entity.id
_entity.type
_entity.pdbx_description
1 polymer ?
#
loop_
_entity_poly.entity_id
_entity_poly.type
_entity_poly.pdbx_seq_one_letter_code
_entity_poly.pdbx_strand_id
1 'polypeptide(L)'
;LNGLLIPLAFEWIALITLIAPLVLVGKFSSRPNLGLVVWFGAFLSAGLASVVLIISLGSSIFETWIELHANPNGTEKWWLALLAGFGPWLFLATAGIGLALMNTRLAPLVESGREISPLAQLASQQIEIFREIEVRMIEIPIQHAFTDGRAIYVSRELWSSCNAQERKHILVHEYEHIRLRHPLLKRVAQVIYALTPKFAASRALQSEVERLTEIIADRRAQMA
;
A
#
# COMPACT_ATOMS: atom_id res chain seq x y z
N LEU A 1 6.49 -31.30 -7.41
CA LEU A 1 5.89 -30.31 -6.49
C LEU A 1 5.57 -29.02 -7.24
N ASN A 2 6.46 -28.54 -8.13
CA ASN A 2 6.31 -27.31 -8.91
C ASN A 2 5.06 -27.32 -9.80
N GLY A 3 4.67 -28.48 -10.36
CA GLY A 3 3.51 -28.61 -11.23
C GLY A 3 2.16 -28.29 -10.55
N LEU A 4 2.09 -28.34 -9.23
CA LEU A 4 0.89 -28.01 -8.46
C LEU A 4 0.96 -26.58 -7.87
N LEU A 5 2.15 -26.14 -7.47
CA LEU A 5 2.35 -24.82 -6.83
C LEU A 5 2.10 -23.66 -7.80
N ILE A 6 2.53 -23.80 -9.06
CA ILE A 6 2.35 -22.74 -10.07
C ILE A 6 0.86 -22.42 -10.31
N PRO A 7 -0.03 -23.39 -10.65
CA PRO A 7 -1.44 -23.09 -10.86
C PRO A 7 -2.12 -22.57 -9.59
N LEU A 8 -1.85 -23.16 -8.42
CA LEU A 8 -2.44 -22.70 -7.15
C LEU A 8 -2.05 -21.25 -6.82
N ALA A 9 -0.77 -20.89 -6.99
CA ALA A 9 -0.32 -19.52 -6.74
C ALA A 9 -0.97 -18.55 -7.72
N PHE A 10 -1.08 -18.92 -9.00
CA PHE A 10 -1.73 -18.11 -10.02
C PHE A 10 -3.23 -17.90 -9.73
N GLU A 11 -3.96 -18.97 -9.40
CA GLU A 11 -5.38 -18.92 -9.04
C GLU A 11 -5.60 -18.04 -7.80
N TRP A 12 -4.74 -18.13 -6.79
CA TRP A 12 -4.82 -17.31 -5.60
C TRP A 12 -4.64 -15.82 -5.92
N ILE A 13 -3.62 -15.48 -6.71
CA ILE A 13 -3.38 -14.10 -7.17
C ILE A 13 -4.60 -13.59 -7.96
N ALA A 14 -5.14 -14.41 -8.88
CA ALA A 14 -6.32 -14.05 -9.66
C ALA A 14 -7.54 -13.82 -8.77
N LEU A 15 -7.76 -14.67 -7.76
CA LEU A 15 -8.84 -14.51 -6.78
C LEU A 15 -8.73 -13.19 -6.04
N ILE A 16 -7.55 -12.85 -5.52
CA ILE A 16 -7.36 -11.59 -4.78
C ILE A 16 -7.49 -10.38 -5.72
N THR A 17 -6.95 -10.45 -6.93
CA THR A 17 -6.94 -9.30 -7.84
C THR A 17 -8.28 -9.03 -8.53
N LEU A 18 -9.08 -10.05 -8.80
CA LEU A 18 -10.33 -9.95 -9.55
C LEU A 18 -11.57 -10.03 -8.64
N ILE A 19 -11.58 -10.94 -7.66
CA ILE A 19 -12.78 -11.25 -6.87
C ILE A 19 -12.82 -10.42 -5.58
N ALA A 20 -11.69 -10.24 -4.88
CA ALA A 20 -11.68 -9.52 -3.61
C ALA A 20 -12.30 -8.11 -3.71
N PRO A 21 -12.03 -7.27 -4.74
CA PRO A 21 -12.67 -5.97 -4.87
C PRO A 21 -14.20 -6.05 -4.93
N LEU A 22 -14.74 -7.04 -5.63
CA LEU A 22 -16.18 -7.21 -5.80
C LEU A 22 -16.89 -7.64 -4.52
N VAL A 23 -16.18 -8.41 -3.69
CA VAL A 23 -16.77 -9.01 -2.48
C VAL A 23 -16.53 -8.15 -1.24
N LEU A 24 -15.35 -7.50 -1.11
CA LEU A 24 -14.92 -6.87 0.12
C LEU A 24 -15.23 -5.37 0.20
N VAL A 25 -15.34 -4.67 -0.94
CA VAL A 25 -15.61 -3.21 -0.95
C VAL A 25 -16.90 -2.90 -0.20
N GLY A 26 -16.85 -1.96 0.71
CA GLY A 26 -18.00 -1.48 1.50
C GLY A 26 -18.49 -2.41 2.61
N LYS A 27 -18.03 -3.66 2.69
CA LYS A 27 -18.56 -4.66 3.65
C LYS A 27 -18.17 -4.41 5.11
N PHE A 28 -17.08 -3.70 5.35
CA PHE A 28 -16.50 -3.57 6.68
C PHE A 28 -16.84 -2.26 7.40
N SER A 29 -17.86 -1.52 6.96
CA SER A 29 -18.25 -0.27 7.62
C SER A 29 -18.62 -0.45 9.10
N SER A 30 -19.20 -1.60 9.49
CA SER A 30 -19.53 -1.92 10.87
C SER A 30 -18.31 -2.33 11.72
N ARG A 31 -17.31 -2.96 11.10
CA ARG A 31 -16.08 -3.47 11.74
C ARG A 31 -14.82 -3.00 10.98
N PRO A 32 -14.51 -1.69 11.00
CA PRO A 32 -13.50 -1.12 10.11
C PRO A 32 -12.08 -1.66 10.40
N ASN A 33 -11.72 -1.95 11.66
CA ASN A 33 -10.43 -2.55 12.00
C ASN A 33 -10.28 -3.94 11.35
N LEU A 34 -11.32 -4.76 11.38
CA LEU A 34 -11.31 -6.06 10.71
C LEU A 34 -11.16 -5.90 9.19
N GLY A 35 -11.80 -4.88 8.62
CA GLY A 35 -11.65 -4.55 7.21
C GLY A 35 -10.21 -4.26 6.81
N LEU A 36 -9.49 -3.45 7.59
CA LEU A 36 -8.06 -3.18 7.35
C LEU A 36 -7.24 -4.46 7.40
N VAL A 37 -7.44 -5.31 8.41
CA VAL A 37 -6.72 -6.60 8.54
C VAL A 37 -7.00 -7.51 7.35
N VAL A 38 -8.25 -7.64 6.92
CA VAL A 38 -8.64 -8.47 5.77
C VAL A 38 -8.01 -7.95 4.47
N TRP A 39 -8.08 -6.64 4.22
CA TRP A 39 -7.51 -6.05 3.02
C TRP A 39 -5.99 -6.21 2.94
N PHE A 40 -5.26 -5.84 3.99
CA PHE A 40 -3.80 -6.00 4.02
C PHE A 40 -3.38 -7.47 4.04
N GLY A 41 -4.12 -8.35 4.73
CA GLY A 41 -3.89 -9.79 4.74
C GLY A 41 -4.07 -10.42 3.35
N ALA A 42 -5.10 -10.01 2.60
CA ALA A 42 -5.32 -10.45 1.23
C ALA A 42 -4.15 -10.05 0.32
N PHE A 43 -3.71 -8.79 0.38
CA PHE A 43 -2.57 -8.33 -0.43
C PHE A 43 -1.25 -8.98 -0.01
N LEU A 44 -1.01 -9.17 1.28
CA LEU A 44 0.18 -9.88 1.77
C LEU A 44 0.19 -11.32 1.26
N SER A 45 -0.94 -12.03 1.33
CA SER A 45 -1.03 -13.40 0.83
C SER A 45 -0.83 -13.51 -0.68
N ALA A 46 -1.37 -12.55 -1.47
CA ALA A 46 -1.12 -12.47 -2.91
C ALA A 46 0.35 -12.15 -3.21
N GLY A 47 0.98 -11.28 -2.43
CA GLY A 47 2.42 -11.00 -2.52
C GLY A 47 3.27 -12.24 -2.27
N LEU A 48 2.97 -13.01 -1.22
CA LEU A 48 3.64 -14.27 -0.92
C LEU A 48 3.44 -15.31 -2.05
N ALA A 49 2.20 -15.44 -2.56
CA ALA A 49 1.92 -16.30 -3.70
C ALA A 49 2.71 -15.89 -4.96
N SER A 50 2.89 -14.59 -5.18
CA SER A 50 3.71 -14.07 -6.29
C SER A 50 5.19 -14.44 -6.13
N VAL A 51 5.73 -14.39 -4.92
CA VAL A 51 7.10 -14.83 -4.63
C VAL A 51 7.25 -16.34 -4.88
N VAL A 52 6.30 -17.15 -4.39
CA VAL A 52 6.29 -18.61 -4.65
C VAL A 52 6.23 -18.90 -6.14
N LEU A 53 5.39 -18.17 -6.89
CA LEU A 53 5.27 -18.31 -8.34
C LEU A 53 6.60 -18.01 -9.05
N ILE A 54 7.25 -16.91 -8.69
CA ILE A 54 8.55 -16.49 -9.28
C ILE A 54 9.63 -17.55 -8.99
N ILE A 55 9.73 -18.02 -7.75
CA ILE A 55 10.72 -19.04 -7.36
C ILE A 55 10.45 -20.35 -8.09
N SER A 56 9.18 -20.80 -8.16
CA SER A 56 8.82 -22.06 -8.85
C SER A 56 9.05 -21.99 -10.35
N LEU A 57 8.78 -20.87 -11.00
CA LEU A 57 9.09 -20.67 -12.41
C LEU A 57 10.61 -20.64 -12.65
N GLY A 58 11.35 -19.93 -11.81
CA GLY A 58 12.81 -19.86 -11.90
C GLY A 58 13.46 -21.23 -11.72
N SER A 59 13.02 -22.03 -10.74
CA SER A 59 13.55 -23.39 -10.55
C SER A 59 13.22 -24.31 -11.72
N SER A 60 12.00 -24.24 -12.27
CA SER A 60 11.62 -25.06 -13.44
C SER A 60 12.45 -24.70 -14.69
N ILE A 61 12.72 -23.41 -14.93
CA ILE A 61 13.59 -22.96 -16.02
C ILE A 61 15.01 -23.50 -15.81
N PHE A 62 15.53 -23.42 -14.59
CA PHE A 62 16.87 -23.89 -14.26
C PHE A 62 17.01 -25.42 -14.39
N GLU A 63 16.04 -26.20 -13.91
CA GLU A 63 15.99 -27.65 -14.09
C GLU A 63 16.01 -28.03 -15.57
N THR A 64 15.15 -27.39 -16.38
CA THR A 64 15.12 -27.62 -17.85
C THR A 64 16.45 -27.26 -18.50
N TRP A 65 17.10 -26.19 -18.05
CA TRP A 65 18.43 -25.81 -18.57
C TRP A 65 19.48 -26.86 -18.26
N ILE A 66 19.51 -27.42 -17.03
CA ILE A 66 20.45 -28.51 -16.66
C ILE A 66 20.21 -29.75 -17.52
N GLU A 67 18.96 -30.20 -17.68
CA GLU A 67 18.59 -31.38 -18.44
C GLU A 67 19.04 -31.27 -19.90
N LEU A 68 18.86 -30.11 -20.52
CA LEU A 68 19.27 -29.86 -21.91
C LEU A 68 20.79 -29.87 -22.09
N HIS A 69 21.54 -29.39 -21.08
CA HIS A 69 23.02 -29.44 -21.16
C HIS A 69 23.59 -30.84 -20.88
N ALA A 70 22.89 -31.64 -20.06
CA ALA A 70 23.28 -33.01 -19.76
C ALA A 70 23.02 -33.97 -20.96
N ASN A 71 21.99 -33.71 -21.78
CA ASN A 71 21.59 -34.54 -22.91
C ASN A 71 21.40 -33.74 -24.21
N PRO A 72 22.46 -33.21 -24.83
CA PRO A 72 22.35 -32.33 -25.99
C PRO A 72 21.77 -33.02 -27.24
N ASN A 73 21.81 -34.36 -27.30
CA ASN A 73 21.29 -35.15 -28.42
C ASN A 73 19.82 -35.59 -28.27
N GLY A 74 19.19 -35.26 -27.14
CA GLY A 74 17.81 -35.68 -26.82
C GLY A 74 16.71 -34.71 -27.25
N THR A 75 17.02 -33.56 -27.82
CA THR A 75 16.04 -32.52 -28.11
C THR A 75 15.63 -32.45 -29.57
N GLU A 76 14.58 -33.15 -29.93
CA GLU A 76 13.82 -32.87 -31.18
C GLU A 76 13.18 -31.47 -31.16
N LYS A 77 13.21 -30.75 -30.01
CA LYS A 77 12.54 -29.47 -29.79
C LYS A 77 13.55 -28.35 -29.62
N TRP A 78 14.11 -27.85 -30.72
CA TRP A 78 15.08 -26.75 -30.80
C TRP A 78 14.60 -25.48 -30.02
N TRP A 79 13.30 -25.25 -29.94
CA TRP A 79 12.73 -24.12 -29.22
C TRP A 79 12.94 -24.22 -27.70
N LEU A 80 13.02 -25.43 -27.10
CA LEU A 80 13.36 -25.62 -25.68
C LEU A 80 14.80 -25.23 -25.40
N ALA A 81 15.73 -25.52 -26.34
CA ALA A 81 17.13 -25.11 -26.22
C ALA A 81 17.26 -23.57 -26.27
N LEU A 82 16.45 -22.89 -27.12
CA LEU A 82 16.40 -21.43 -27.14
C LEU A 82 15.80 -20.86 -25.85
N LEU A 83 14.69 -21.41 -25.35
CA LEU A 83 14.10 -21.02 -24.09
C LEU A 83 15.07 -21.21 -22.92
N ALA A 84 15.77 -22.31 -22.84
CA ALA A 84 16.75 -22.57 -21.79
C ALA A 84 17.98 -21.67 -21.89
N GLY A 85 18.44 -21.34 -23.10
CA GLY A 85 19.57 -20.44 -23.32
C GLY A 85 19.22 -18.96 -23.03
N PHE A 86 18.08 -18.49 -23.51
CA PHE A 86 17.67 -17.10 -23.39
C PHE A 86 16.75 -16.81 -22.19
N GLY A 87 16.07 -17.83 -21.65
CA GLY A 87 15.11 -17.70 -20.57
C GLY A 87 15.67 -16.99 -19.33
N PRO A 88 16.84 -17.37 -18.79
CA PRO A 88 17.44 -16.70 -17.65
C PRO A 88 17.75 -15.22 -17.91
N TRP A 89 18.25 -14.90 -19.11
CA TRP A 89 18.54 -13.52 -19.52
C TRP A 89 17.28 -12.69 -19.69
N LEU A 90 16.24 -13.25 -20.28
CA LEU A 90 14.93 -12.60 -20.41
C LEU A 90 14.30 -12.34 -19.05
N PHE A 91 14.42 -13.29 -18.12
CA PHE A 91 13.95 -13.14 -16.74
C PHE A 91 14.70 -12.01 -16.02
N LEU A 92 16.02 -11.97 -16.11
CA LEU A 92 16.83 -10.90 -15.52
C LEU A 92 16.52 -9.53 -16.14
N ALA A 93 16.36 -9.46 -17.45
CA ALA A 93 16.01 -8.22 -18.15
C ALA A 93 14.62 -7.71 -17.73
N THR A 94 13.61 -8.59 -17.68
CA THR A 94 12.25 -8.21 -17.25
C THR A 94 12.20 -7.82 -15.78
N ALA A 95 12.94 -8.51 -14.91
CA ALA A 95 13.09 -8.15 -13.51
C ALA A 95 13.78 -6.77 -13.34
N GLY A 96 14.85 -6.51 -14.10
CA GLY A 96 15.56 -5.24 -14.09
C GLY A 96 14.68 -4.07 -14.57
N ILE A 97 13.94 -4.26 -15.65
CA ILE A 97 12.97 -3.28 -16.16
C ILE A 97 11.85 -3.06 -15.10
N GLY A 98 11.34 -4.13 -14.48
CA GLY A 98 10.35 -4.06 -13.41
C GLY A 98 10.84 -3.23 -12.24
N LEU A 99 12.07 -3.47 -11.76
CA LEU A 99 12.70 -2.70 -10.68
C LEU A 99 12.91 -1.22 -11.06
N ALA A 100 13.35 -0.94 -12.28
CA ALA A 100 13.52 0.44 -12.76
C ALA A 100 12.18 1.19 -12.80
N LEU A 101 11.14 0.57 -13.35
CA LEU A 101 9.78 1.13 -13.38
C LEU A 101 9.19 1.30 -11.97
N MET A 102 9.47 0.39 -11.06
CA MET A 102 9.10 0.49 -9.67
C MET A 102 9.76 1.69 -9.00
N ASN A 103 11.07 1.87 -9.20
CA ASN A 103 11.80 2.99 -8.65
C ASN A 103 11.29 4.34 -9.16
N THR A 104 11.02 4.49 -10.46
CA THR A 104 10.46 5.73 -11.02
C THR A 104 9.07 6.07 -10.50
N ARG A 105 8.28 5.08 -10.09
CA ARG A 105 6.93 5.29 -9.51
C ARG A 105 6.96 5.57 -8.02
N LEU A 106 7.94 5.01 -7.30
CA LEU A 106 8.06 5.19 -5.86
C LEU A 106 8.81 6.45 -5.47
N ALA A 107 9.78 6.90 -6.27
CA ALA A 107 10.57 8.09 -5.98
C ALA A 107 9.72 9.33 -5.63
N PRO A 108 8.70 9.73 -6.43
CA PRO A 108 7.88 10.90 -6.10
C PRO A 108 7.06 10.73 -4.83
N LEU A 109 6.63 9.51 -4.47
CA LEU A 109 5.90 9.26 -3.23
C LEU A 109 6.81 9.36 -2.00
N VAL A 110 8.08 9.01 -2.13
CA VAL A 110 9.07 9.14 -1.07
C VAL A 110 9.47 10.59 -0.88
N GLU A 111 9.67 11.34 -1.97
CA GLU A 111 10.04 12.76 -1.94
C GLU A 111 8.91 13.62 -1.37
N SER A 112 7.68 13.49 -1.86
CA SER A 112 6.54 14.26 -1.36
C SER A 112 6.33 14.09 0.15
N GLY A 113 6.54 12.90 0.68
CA GLY A 113 6.44 12.64 2.12
C GLY A 113 7.57 13.25 2.95
N ARG A 114 8.71 13.60 2.32
CA ARG A 114 9.84 14.26 2.99
C ARG A 114 9.72 15.78 3.00
N GLU A 115 9.08 16.38 2.03
CA GLU A 115 9.02 17.85 1.87
C GLU A 115 7.88 18.50 2.64
N ILE A 116 6.70 17.86 2.70
CA ILE A 116 5.49 18.46 3.31
C ILE A 116 5.65 18.66 4.82
N SER A 117 6.20 17.68 5.53
CA SER A 117 6.32 17.76 6.99
C SER A 117 7.27 18.86 7.48
N PRO A 118 8.49 19.06 6.93
CA PRO A 118 9.35 20.17 7.32
C PRO A 118 8.79 21.55 6.99
N LEU A 119 8.16 21.71 5.81
CA LEU A 119 7.54 22.97 5.42
C LEU A 119 6.35 23.34 6.31
N ALA A 120 5.49 22.36 6.64
CA ALA A 120 4.38 22.56 7.55
C ALA A 120 4.87 22.93 8.97
N GLN A 121 5.96 22.32 9.44
CA GLN A 121 6.57 22.66 10.73
C GLN A 121 7.12 24.07 10.74
N LEU A 122 7.85 24.48 9.72
CA LEU A 122 8.43 25.84 9.61
C LEU A 122 7.36 26.92 9.47
N ALA A 123 6.28 26.64 8.75
CA ALA A 123 5.18 27.58 8.50
C ALA A 123 4.10 27.59 9.59
N SER A 124 4.31 26.86 10.70
CA SER A 124 3.29 26.70 11.75
C SER A 124 3.80 27.16 13.10
N GLN A 125 2.86 27.61 13.94
CA GLN A 125 3.09 28.01 15.34
C GLN A 125 2.43 26.99 16.28
N GLN A 126 3.17 26.49 17.26
CA GLN A 126 2.59 25.67 18.31
C GLN A 126 1.61 26.50 19.16
N ILE A 127 0.40 25.99 19.36
CA ILE A 127 -0.66 26.65 20.12
C ILE A 127 -1.02 25.92 21.41
N GLU A 128 -0.98 24.59 21.41
CA GLU A 128 -1.25 23.77 22.60
C GLU A 128 -0.62 22.38 22.48
N ILE A 129 -0.73 21.58 23.55
CA ILE A 129 -0.37 20.15 23.57
C ILE A 129 -1.61 19.35 23.90
N PHE A 130 -2.02 18.44 23.03
CA PHE A 130 -3.16 17.56 23.23
C PHE A 130 -2.70 16.11 23.36
N ARG A 131 -2.88 15.50 24.54
CA ARG A 131 -2.48 14.11 24.82
C ARG A 131 -1.03 13.82 24.39
N GLU A 132 -0.09 14.67 24.76
CA GLU A 132 1.35 14.60 24.43
C GLU A 132 1.70 14.88 22.96
N ILE A 133 0.73 15.23 22.11
CA ILE A 133 0.93 15.59 20.71
C ILE A 133 0.87 17.12 20.58
N GLU A 134 1.82 17.69 19.85
CA GLU A 134 1.82 19.11 19.52
C GLU A 134 0.67 19.45 18.58
N VAL A 135 -0.11 20.47 18.94
CA VAL A 135 -1.11 21.10 18.06
C VAL A 135 -0.52 22.39 17.53
N ARG A 136 -0.43 22.51 16.22
CA ARG A 136 0.21 23.59 15.51
C ARG A 136 -0.77 24.31 14.60
N MET A 137 -0.79 25.62 14.66
CA MET A 137 -1.62 26.47 13.80
C MET A 137 -0.85 26.78 12.51
N ILE A 138 -1.54 26.66 11.38
CA ILE A 138 -1.00 26.98 10.06
C ILE A 138 -1.86 28.07 9.39
N GLU A 139 -1.20 29.02 8.72
CA GLU A 139 -1.86 30.10 7.98
C GLU A 139 -2.17 29.62 6.55
N ILE A 140 -3.31 29.00 6.36
CA ILE A 140 -3.84 28.59 5.04
C ILE A 140 -5.27 29.09 4.89
N PRO A 141 -5.70 29.54 3.68
CA PRO A 141 -7.01 30.14 3.44
C PRO A 141 -8.11 29.07 3.23
N ILE A 142 -8.07 27.99 4.01
CA ILE A 142 -9.07 26.91 4.01
C ILE A 142 -9.29 26.40 5.43
N GLN A 143 -10.53 26.05 5.76
CA GLN A 143 -10.86 25.39 7.01
C GLN A 143 -10.44 23.92 6.95
N HIS A 144 -9.28 23.61 7.52
CA HIS A 144 -8.73 22.26 7.44
C HIS A 144 -7.93 21.90 8.70
N ALA A 145 -8.02 20.63 9.11
CA ALA A 145 -7.12 20.00 10.06
C ALA A 145 -6.53 18.74 9.43
N PHE A 146 -5.30 18.43 9.78
CA PHE A 146 -4.61 17.21 9.32
C PHE A 146 -3.44 16.85 10.23
N THR A 147 -2.94 15.63 10.07
CA THR A 147 -1.74 15.19 10.77
C THR A 147 -0.70 14.62 9.81
N ASP A 148 0.57 14.82 10.15
CA ASP A 148 1.71 14.17 9.49
C ASP A 148 2.13 12.85 10.19
N GLY A 149 1.40 12.46 11.24
CA GLY A 149 1.70 11.32 12.10
C GLY A 149 2.56 11.65 13.32
N ARG A 150 2.95 12.92 13.52
CA ARG A 150 3.73 13.40 14.67
C ARG A 150 3.06 14.57 15.38
N ALA A 151 2.48 15.51 14.62
CA ALA A 151 1.80 16.68 15.11
C ALA A 151 0.43 16.82 14.45
N ILE A 152 -0.48 17.55 15.08
CA ILE A 152 -1.77 17.95 14.53
C ILE A 152 -1.65 19.38 14.03
N TYR A 153 -2.00 19.60 12.77
CA TYR A 153 -2.03 20.93 12.16
C TYR A 153 -3.46 21.38 11.96
N VAL A 154 -3.75 22.62 12.37
CA VAL A 154 -5.09 23.20 12.28
C VAL A 154 -4.99 24.57 11.63
N SER A 155 -5.83 24.86 10.64
CA SER A 155 -5.86 26.20 10.03
C SER A 155 -6.43 27.22 11.03
N ARG A 156 -5.93 28.47 10.96
CA ARG A 156 -6.42 29.57 11.79
C ARG A 156 -7.93 29.78 11.62
N GLU A 157 -8.42 29.70 10.40
CA GLU A 157 -9.85 29.87 10.11
C GLU A 157 -10.71 28.81 10.78
N LEU A 158 -10.34 27.53 10.70
CA LEU A 158 -11.04 26.44 11.38
C LEU A 158 -11.00 26.64 12.89
N TRP A 159 -9.82 26.93 13.44
CA TRP A 159 -9.64 27.07 14.88
C TRP A 159 -10.46 28.23 15.47
N SER A 160 -10.54 29.36 14.74
CA SER A 160 -11.32 30.55 15.21
C SER A 160 -12.83 30.37 15.07
N SER A 161 -13.30 29.57 14.11
CA SER A 161 -14.72 29.32 13.86
C SER A 161 -15.34 28.30 14.82
N CYS A 162 -14.53 27.42 15.43
CA CYS A 162 -15.00 26.33 16.26
C CYS A 162 -15.12 26.74 17.73
N ASN A 163 -16.17 26.24 18.40
CA ASN A 163 -16.30 26.29 19.86
C ASN A 163 -15.40 25.21 20.53
N ALA A 164 -15.30 25.22 21.86
CA ALA A 164 -14.43 24.34 22.62
C ALA A 164 -14.75 22.85 22.42
N GLN A 165 -16.01 22.49 22.25
CA GLN A 165 -16.42 21.09 22.03
C GLN A 165 -16.08 20.63 20.62
N GLU A 166 -16.27 21.46 19.61
CA GLU A 166 -15.90 21.20 18.23
C GLU A 166 -14.38 21.05 18.08
N ARG A 167 -13.60 21.94 18.72
CA ARG A 167 -12.13 21.81 18.75
C ARG A 167 -11.70 20.50 19.38
N LYS A 168 -12.29 20.09 20.51
CA LYS A 168 -12.01 18.82 21.15
C LYS A 168 -12.32 17.64 20.20
N HIS A 169 -13.43 17.69 19.49
CA HIS A 169 -13.82 16.66 18.52
C HIS A 169 -12.80 16.54 17.39
N ILE A 170 -12.38 17.65 16.79
CA ILE A 170 -11.34 17.70 15.76
C ILE A 170 -10.02 17.12 16.29
N LEU A 171 -9.58 17.55 17.47
CA LEU A 171 -8.34 17.07 18.06
C LEU A 171 -8.36 15.58 18.36
N VAL A 172 -9.48 15.03 18.82
CA VAL A 172 -9.61 13.57 19.03
C VAL A 172 -9.57 12.83 17.71
N HIS A 173 -10.23 13.32 16.66
CA HIS A 173 -10.20 12.73 15.33
C HIS A 173 -8.76 12.63 14.81
N GLU A 174 -8.02 13.75 14.79
CA GLU A 174 -6.62 13.78 14.32
C GLU A 174 -5.68 12.96 15.21
N TYR A 175 -5.90 12.97 16.53
CA TYR A 175 -5.15 12.14 17.47
C TYR A 175 -5.29 10.66 17.17
N GLU A 176 -6.49 10.19 16.82
CA GLU A 176 -6.71 8.76 16.47
C GLU A 176 -5.95 8.38 15.18
N HIS A 177 -5.81 9.29 14.22
CA HIS A 177 -4.97 9.06 13.05
C HIS A 177 -3.50 8.84 13.44
N ILE A 178 -2.96 9.61 14.38
CA ILE A 178 -1.59 9.44 14.89
C ILE A 178 -1.47 8.12 15.65
N ARG A 179 -2.36 7.91 16.63
CA ARG A 179 -2.33 6.76 17.55
C ARG A 179 -2.37 5.42 16.81
N LEU A 180 -3.21 5.32 15.78
CA LEU A 180 -3.40 4.11 14.99
C LEU A 180 -2.51 4.06 13.74
N ARG A 181 -1.61 5.02 13.58
CA ARG A 181 -0.67 5.11 12.46
C ARG A 181 -1.37 5.09 11.09
N HIS A 182 -2.55 5.71 10.99
CA HIS A 182 -3.31 5.79 9.75
C HIS A 182 -2.50 6.37 8.57
N PRO A 183 -1.65 7.42 8.74
CA PRO A 183 -0.80 7.92 7.66
C PRO A 183 0.12 6.85 7.08
N LEU A 184 0.65 5.93 7.91
CA LEU A 184 1.47 4.82 7.44
C LEU A 184 0.65 3.82 6.62
N LEU A 185 -0.55 3.44 7.09
CA LEU A 185 -1.45 2.53 6.36
C LEU A 185 -1.86 3.10 5.00
N LYS A 186 -2.25 4.39 4.96
CA LYS A 186 -2.56 5.10 3.71
C LYS A 186 -1.36 5.11 2.75
N ARG A 187 -0.14 5.39 3.27
CA ARG A 187 1.09 5.37 2.46
C ARG A 187 1.38 3.98 1.89
N VAL A 188 1.25 2.91 2.68
CA VAL A 188 1.44 1.53 2.20
C VAL A 188 0.44 1.22 1.09
N ALA A 189 -0.84 1.58 1.25
CA ALA A 189 -1.85 1.39 0.22
C ALA A 189 -1.54 2.19 -1.06
N GLN A 190 -1.06 3.43 -0.95
CA GLN A 190 -0.60 4.25 -2.07
C GLN A 190 0.59 3.62 -2.81
N VAL A 191 1.56 3.07 -2.09
CA VAL A 191 2.70 2.36 -2.68
C VAL A 191 2.22 1.15 -3.47
N ILE A 192 1.34 0.33 -2.89
CA ILE A 192 0.76 -0.83 -3.57
C ILE A 192 0.03 -0.38 -4.85
N TYR A 193 -0.78 0.67 -4.78
CA TYR A 193 -1.46 1.22 -5.94
C TYR A 193 -0.49 1.75 -7.00
N ALA A 194 0.56 2.48 -6.62
CA ALA A 194 1.56 3.00 -7.54
C ALA A 194 2.32 1.88 -8.29
N LEU A 195 2.56 0.75 -7.62
CA LEU A 195 3.19 -0.42 -8.23
C LEU A 195 2.25 -1.17 -9.19
N THR A 196 0.95 -1.18 -8.88
CA THR A 196 -0.04 -1.99 -9.60
C THR A 196 -1.29 -1.18 -10.01
N PRO A 197 -1.16 -0.02 -10.71
CA PRO A 197 -2.27 0.91 -10.95
C PRO A 197 -3.34 0.37 -11.90
N LYS A 198 -3.02 -0.66 -12.68
CA LYS A 198 -3.96 -1.30 -13.61
C LYS A 198 -4.90 -2.31 -12.93
N PHE A 199 -4.56 -2.77 -11.71
CA PHE A 199 -5.41 -3.73 -11.01
C PHE A 199 -6.53 -3.02 -10.22
N ALA A 200 -7.75 -3.49 -10.39
CA ALA A 200 -8.90 -2.99 -9.64
C ALA A 200 -8.73 -3.16 -8.12
N ALA A 201 -8.08 -4.26 -7.71
CA ALA A 201 -7.83 -4.56 -6.30
C ALA A 201 -6.95 -3.51 -5.60
N SER A 202 -5.88 -3.03 -6.23
CA SER A 202 -5.01 -2.03 -5.60
C SER A 202 -5.69 -0.68 -5.46
N ARG A 203 -6.54 -0.29 -6.41
CA ARG A 203 -7.38 0.90 -6.31
C ARG A 203 -8.42 0.74 -5.21
N ALA A 204 -9.06 -0.43 -5.12
CA ALA A 204 -10.03 -0.75 -4.08
C ALA A 204 -9.36 -0.75 -2.69
N LEU A 205 -8.16 -1.33 -2.54
CA LEU A 205 -7.39 -1.27 -1.30
C LEU A 205 -7.16 0.17 -0.87
N GLN A 206 -6.66 1.04 -1.76
CA GLN A 206 -6.38 2.44 -1.43
C GLN A 206 -7.64 3.15 -0.96
N SER A 207 -8.73 3.09 -1.72
CA SER A 207 -9.99 3.75 -1.36
C SER A 207 -10.61 3.19 -0.07
N GLU A 208 -10.54 1.87 0.15
CA GLU A 208 -11.06 1.27 1.38
C GLU A 208 -10.21 1.61 2.61
N VAL A 209 -8.89 1.66 2.49
CA VAL A 209 -8.01 2.10 3.58
C VAL A 209 -8.32 3.55 3.96
N GLU A 210 -8.44 4.45 2.99
CA GLU A 210 -8.84 5.84 3.23
C GLU A 210 -10.20 5.88 3.95
N ARG A 211 -11.21 5.23 3.42
CA ARG A 211 -12.56 5.21 3.99
C ARG A 211 -12.63 4.59 5.39
N LEU A 212 -11.98 3.45 5.61
CA LEU A 212 -12.03 2.75 6.89
C LEU A 212 -11.28 3.49 7.99
N THR A 213 -10.17 4.14 7.67
CA THR A 213 -9.41 4.97 8.63
C THR A 213 -10.22 6.19 9.08
N GLU A 214 -10.98 6.83 8.18
CA GLU A 214 -11.89 7.92 8.52
C GLU A 214 -13.03 7.43 9.44
N ILE A 215 -13.68 6.31 9.11
CA ILE A 215 -14.74 5.73 9.96
C ILE A 215 -14.23 5.42 11.38
N ILE A 216 -12.98 4.98 11.52
CA ILE A 216 -12.39 4.70 12.84
C ILE A 216 -12.20 6.00 13.61
N ALA A 217 -11.60 7.02 12.99
CA ALA A 217 -11.34 8.31 13.61
C ALA A 217 -12.64 9.01 14.04
N ASP A 218 -13.65 9.06 13.14
CA ASP A 218 -14.97 9.65 13.41
C ASP A 218 -15.68 8.99 14.58
N ARG A 219 -15.73 7.66 14.62
CA ARG A 219 -16.36 6.94 15.75
C ARG A 219 -15.70 7.25 17.08
N ARG A 220 -14.40 7.40 17.11
CA ARG A 220 -13.67 7.73 18.33
C ARG A 220 -13.90 9.18 18.74
N ALA A 221 -13.95 10.09 17.80
CA ALA A 221 -14.27 11.49 18.05
C ALA A 221 -15.69 11.66 18.60
N GLN A 222 -16.67 10.90 18.09
CA GLN A 222 -18.06 10.91 18.58
C GLN A 222 -18.24 10.39 20.02
N MET A 223 -17.30 9.59 20.52
CA MET A 223 -17.34 9.03 21.87
C MET A 223 -16.62 9.90 22.92
N ALA A 224 -15.98 11.00 22.51
CA ALA A 224 -15.11 11.83 23.35
C ALA A 224 -15.77 13.11 23.80
#